data_f03057e3335a855b3ffb1a0f46723637
#
_entry.id   f03057e3335a855b3ffb1a0f46723637
#
_cell.length_a   1.000
_cell.length_b   1.000
_cell.length_c   1.000
_cell.angle_alpha   90.00
_cell.angle_beta   90.00
_cell.angle_gamma   90.00
#
_symmetry.space_group_name_H-M   'P 1'
#
loop_
_entity.id
_entity.type
_entity.pdbx_description
1 polymer ?
#
loop_
_entity_poly.entity_id
_entity_poly.type
_entity_poly.pdbx_seq_one_letter_code
_entity_poly.pdbx_strand_id
1 'polypeptide(L)'
;GTVIKRKVNQKTLELRNNELQFSMLTEQNNMQVVNAKQEREVTKKTVETTTEQIELAQTIYEQTLLQQKQGTASLTDVLLTDNALREAQQTYLTAVIDYLKADLELKKLTGNISLNN
;
A
#
# COMPACT_ATOMS: atom_id res chain seq x y z
N GLY A 1 43.83 6.80 -39.54
CA GLY A 1 42.96 6.80 -40.69
C GLY A 1 41.48 6.86 -40.36
N THR A 2 40.69 6.89 -41.39
CA THR A 2 39.22 6.96 -41.26
C THR A 2 38.62 5.72 -40.56
N VAL A 3 39.21 4.53 -40.70
CA VAL A 3 38.75 3.30 -40.06
C VAL A 3 38.87 3.39 -38.54
N ILE A 4 39.97 3.93 -38.03
CA ILE A 4 40.20 4.10 -36.60
C ILE A 4 39.21 5.15 -36.03
N LYS A 5 38.96 6.24 -36.75
CA LYS A 5 37.99 7.25 -36.36
C LYS A 5 36.56 6.68 -36.29
N ARG A 6 36.18 5.81 -37.24
CA ARG A 6 34.87 5.16 -37.23
C ARG A 6 34.71 4.22 -36.04
N LYS A 7 35.75 3.44 -35.71
CA LYS A 7 35.73 2.54 -34.55
C LYS A 7 35.63 3.29 -33.24
N VAL A 8 36.36 4.41 -33.09
CA VAL A 8 36.31 5.25 -31.91
C VAL A 8 34.92 5.90 -31.80
N ASN A 9 34.33 6.39 -32.89
CA ASN A 9 33.01 6.97 -32.90
C ASN A 9 31.93 5.93 -32.54
N GLN A 10 32.03 4.69 -33.03
CA GLN A 10 31.11 3.62 -32.67
C GLN A 10 31.16 3.30 -31.18
N LYS A 11 32.37 3.16 -30.62
CA LYS A 11 32.54 2.91 -29.18
C LYS A 11 32.00 4.08 -28.33
N THR A 12 32.19 5.30 -28.78
CA THR A 12 31.67 6.48 -28.09
C THR A 12 30.14 6.47 -28.11
N LEU A 13 29.51 6.10 -29.25
CA LEU A 13 28.06 6.00 -29.35
C LEU A 13 27.51 4.86 -28.49
N GLU A 14 28.18 3.71 -28.44
CA GLU A 14 27.81 2.60 -27.57
C GLU A 14 27.85 3.00 -26.09
N LEU A 15 28.92 3.69 -25.70
CA LEU A 15 29.06 4.18 -24.32
C LEU A 15 27.95 5.17 -23.98
N ARG A 16 27.64 6.11 -24.87
CA ARG A 16 26.52 7.06 -24.66
C ARG A 16 25.19 6.35 -24.57
N ASN A 17 24.96 5.34 -25.42
CA ASN A 17 23.71 4.56 -25.36
C ASN A 17 23.61 3.80 -24.03
N ASN A 18 24.70 3.22 -23.54
CA ASN A 18 24.75 2.52 -22.27
C ASN A 18 24.49 3.49 -21.09
N GLU A 19 25.08 4.67 -21.14
CA GLU A 19 24.86 5.73 -20.12
C GLU A 19 23.40 6.20 -20.13
N LEU A 20 22.81 6.36 -21.31
CA LEU A 20 21.40 6.76 -21.45
C LEU A 20 20.48 5.66 -20.91
N GLN A 21 20.73 4.40 -21.25
CA GLN A 21 19.96 3.27 -20.72
C GLN A 21 20.06 3.17 -19.20
N PHE A 22 21.25 3.34 -18.65
CA PHE A 22 21.47 3.36 -17.21
C PHE A 22 20.70 4.50 -16.55
N SER A 23 20.76 5.69 -17.14
CA SER A 23 20.01 6.85 -16.64
C SER A 23 18.49 6.62 -16.64
N MET A 24 17.97 6.02 -17.72
CA MET A 24 16.54 5.69 -17.85
C MET A 24 16.11 4.66 -16.81
N LEU A 25 16.93 3.63 -16.58
CA LEU A 25 16.66 2.62 -15.56
C LEU A 25 16.67 3.23 -14.14
N THR A 26 17.62 4.12 -13.88
CA THR A 26 17.72 4.82 -12.59
C THR A 26 16.47 5.68 -12.35
N GLU A 27 16.03 6.44 -13.34
CA GLU A 27 14.81 7.24 -13.26
C GLU A 27 13.58 6.38 -13.04
N GLN A 28 13.46 5.26 -13.78
CA GLN A 28 12.36 4.32 -13.61
C GLN A 28 12.32 3.76 -12.21
N ASN A 29 13.47 3.34 -11.67
CA ASN A 29 13.57 2.85 -10.30
C ASN A 29 13.19 3.93 -9.28
N ASN A 30 13.64 5.17 -9.48
CA ASN A 30 13.28 6.29 -8.61
C ASN A 30 11.78 6.57 -8.63
N MET A 31 11.13 6.49 -9.80
CA MET A 31 9.70 6.64 -9.93
C MET A 31 8.95 5.51 -9.20
N GLN A 32 9.41 4.28 -9.32
CA GLN A 32 8.83 3.14 -8.61
C GLN A 32 8.93 3.31 -7.10
N VAL A 33 10.05 3.80 -6.58
CA VAL A 33 10.24 4.07 -5.15
C VAL A 33 9.30 5.17 -4.68
N VAL A 34 9.18 6.27 -5.44
CA VAL A 34 8.26 7.37 -5.11
C VAL A 34 6.82 6.88 -5.05
N ASN A 35 6.40 6.10 -6.06
CA ASN A 35 5.05 5.53 -6.11
C ASN A 35 4.80 4.56 -4.95
N ALA A 36 5.79 3.73 -4.60
CA ALA A 36 5.68 2.80 -3.50
C ALA A 36 5.58 3.52 -2.14
N LYS A 37 6.31 4.62 -1.95
CA LYS A 37 6.20 5.45 -0.75
C LYS A 37 4.80 6.05 -0.63
N GLN A 38 4.26 6.54 -1.74
CA GLN A 38 2.92 7.12 -1.79
C GLN A 38 1.86 6.07 -1.48
N GLU A 39 1.96 4.88 -2.07
CA GLU A 39 1.05 3.78 -1.82
C GLU A 39 1.09 3.34 -0.34
N ARG A 40 2.27 3.29 0.24
CA ARG A 40 2.42 2.99 1.67
C ARG A 40 1.70 4.02 2.54
N GLU A 41 1.82 5.31 2.22
CA GLU A 41 1.14 6.37 2.97
C GLU A 41 -0.38 6.30 2.80
N VAL A 42 -0.87 6.05 1.59
CA VAL A 42 -2.31 5.89 1.31
C VAL A 42 -2.88 4.70 2.08
N THR A 43 -2.22 3.54 2.02
CA THR A 43 -2.67 2.34 2.71
C THR A 43 -2.58 2.48 4.22
N LYS A 44 -1.56 3.18 4.73
CA LYS A 44 -1.44 3.50 6.15
C LYS A 44 -2.64 4.35 6.62
N LYS A 45 -3.00 5.35 5.83
CA LYS A 45 -4.15 6.21 6.13
C LYS A 45 -5.46 5.40 6.14
N THR A 46 -5.59 4.46 5.22
CA THR A 46 -6.76 3.56 5.16
C THR A 46 -6.84 2.68 6.41
N VAL A 47 -5.72 2.19 6.94
CA VAL A 47 -5.71 1.45 8.22
C VAL A 47 -6.22 2.33 9.35
N GLU A 48 -5.78 3.58 9.43
CA GLU A 48 -6.25 4.52 10.45
C GLU A 48 -7.76 4.76 10.34
N THR A 49 -8.24 5.02 9.14
CA THR A 49 -9.67 5.27 8.88
C THR A 49 -10.53 4.04 9.21
N THR A 50 -10.10 2.85 8.81
CA THR A 50 -10.83 1.61 9.09
C THR A 50 -10.80 1.24 10.56
N THR A 51 -9.75 1.60 11.31
CA THR A 51 -9.69 1.48 12.77
C THR A 51 -10.78 2.32 13.42
N GLU A 52 -10.94 3.57 12.98
CA GLU A 52 -12.00 4.45 13.49
C GLU A 52 -13.39 3.90 13.17
N GLN A 53 -13.57 3.32 11.97
CA GLN A 53 -14.82 2.68 11.56
C GLN A 53 -15.19 1.49 12.44
N ILE A 54 -14.23 0.65 12.81
CA ILE A 54 -14.48 -0.46 13.74
C ILE A 54 -14.92 0.07 15.09
N GLU A 55 -14.23 1.07 15.63
CA GLU A 55 -14.57 1.67 16.93
C GLU A 55 -16.01 2.21 16.92
N LEU A 56 -16.39 2.90 15.85
CA LEU A 56 -17.75 3.40 15.70
C LEU A 56 -18.77 2.27 15.60
N ALA A 57 -18.49 1.25 14.77
CA ALA A 57 -19.38 0.10 14.61
C ALA A 57 -19.53 -0.69 15.92
N GLN A 58 -18.45 -0.82 16.70
CA GLN A 58 -18.48 -1.46 18.00
C GLN A 58 -19.36 -0.69 18.98
N THR A 59 -19.23 0.63 19.02
CA THR A 59 -20.02 1.50 19.88
C THR A 59 -21.52 1.39 19.53
N ILE A 60 -21.84 1.43 18.24
CA ILE A 60 -23.22 1.31 17.77
C ILE A 60 -23.82 -0.05 18.15
N TYR A 61 -23.04 -1.12 17.95
CA TYR A 61 -23.47 -2.46 18.32
C TYR A 61 -23.78 -2.56 19.83
N GLU A 62 -22.87 -2.08 20.68
CA GLU A 62 -23.04 -2.11 22.14
C GLU A 62 -24.26 -1.29 22.59
N GLN A 63 -24.46 -0.11 22.01
CA GLN A 63 -25.63 0.72 22.29
C GLN A 63 -26.93 0.05 21.87
N THR A 64 -26.96 -0.55 20.69
CA THR A 64 -28.13 -1.24 20.17
C THR A 64 -28.46 -2.46 21.01
N LEU A 65 -27.44 -3.21 21.45
CA LEU A 65 -27.63 -4.35 22.35
C LEU A 65 -28.24 -3.92 23.68
N LEU A 66 -27.76 -2.80 24.25
CA LEU A 66 -28.33 -2.25 25.49
C LEU A 66 -29.79 -1.80 25.28
N GLN A 67 -30.08 -1.13 24.16
CA GLN A 67 -31.44 -0.72 23.82
C GLN A 67 -32.36 -1.92 23.64
N GLN A 68 -31.89 -3.00 23.06
CA GLN A 68 -32.65 -4.23 22.91
C GLN A 68 -33.01 -4.82 24.27
N LYS A 69 -32.07 -4.83 25.23
CA LYS A 69 -32.33 -5.27 26.59
C LYS A 69 -33.35 -4.40 27.31
N GLN A 70 -33.39 -3.11 26.97
CA GLN A 70 -34.37 -2.15 27.53
C GLN A 70 -35.69 -2.14 26.79
N GLY A 71 -35.84 -2.92 25.72
CA GLY A 71 -37.06 -3.00 24.94
C GLY A 71 -37.24 -1.87 23.92
N THR A 72 -36.23 -1.03 23.68
CA THR A 72 -36.30 0.09 22.73
C THR A 72 -35.70 -0.20 21.36
N ALA A 73 -35.06 -1.34 21.18
CA ALA A 73 -34.58 -1.84 19.89
C ALA A 73 -34.99 -3.30 19.72
N SER A 74 -35.14 -3.72 18.47
CA SER A 74 -35.50 -5.09 18.11
C SER A 74 -34.27 -5.99 18.00
N LEU A 75 -34.51 -7.30 18.00
CA LEU A 75 -33.45 -8.27 17.69
C LEU A 75 -32.88 -8.07 16.28
N THR A 76 -33.75 -7.70 15.32
CA THR A 76 -33.33 -7.37 13.96
C THR A 76 -32.34 -6.19 13.96
N ASP A 77 -32.58 -5.15 14.77
CA ASP A 77 -31.65 -4.02 14.90
C ASP A 77 -30.29 -4.49 15.40
N VAL A 78 -30.26 -5.37 16.40
CA VAL A 78 -29.00 -5.96 16.93
C VAL A 78 -28.27 -6.73 15.85
N LEU A 79 -28.97 -7.56 15.08
CA LEU A 79 -28.37 -8.36 14.00
C LEU A 79 -27.80 -7.47 12.90
N LEU A 80 -28.48 -6.38 12.55
CA LEU A 80 -27.98 -5.41 11.56
C LEU A 80 -26.68 -4.74 12.02
N THR A 81 -26.62 -4.34 13.29
CA THR A 81 -25.40 -3.70 13.84
C THR A 81 -24.27 -4.71 14.04
N ASP A 82 -24.58 -5.97 14.36
CA ASP A 82 -23.59 -7.05 14.41
C ASP A 82 -22.97 -7.29 13.02
N ASN A 83 -23.80 -7.37 11.99
CA ASN A 83 -23.34 -7.51 10.61
C ASN A 83 -22.47 -6.33 10.17
N ALA A 84 -22.85 -5.10 10.53
CA ALA A 84 -22.08 -3.92 10.24
C ALA A 84 -20.70 -3.95 10.93
N LEU A 85 -20.65 -4.42 12.17
CA LEU A 85 -19.37 -4.59 12.89
C LEU A 85 -18.48 -5.61 12.21
N ARG A 86 -19.02 -6.75 11.81
CA ARG A 86 -18.27 -7.80 11.10
C ARG A 86 -17.74 -7.29 9.76
N GLU A 87 -18.54 -6.52 9.04
CA GLU A 87 -18.13 -5.90 7.78
C GLU A 87 -16.99 -4.90 8.00
N ALA A 88 -17.08 -4.07 9.04
CA ALA A 88 -16.02 -3.14 9.41
C ALA A 88 -14.73 -3.86 9.78
N GLN A 89 -14.82 -4.97 10.51
CA GLN A 89 -13.66 -5.82 10.84
C GLN A 89 -13.02 -6.41 9.58
N GLN A 90 -13.82 -6.87 8.63
CA GLN A 90 -13.31 -7.42 7.37
C GLN A 90 -12.60 -6.34 6.55
N THR A 91 -13.18 -5.16 6.47
CA THR A 91 -12.59 -4.01 5.77
C THR A 91 -11.26 -3.62 6.40
N TYR A 92 -11.18 -3.61 7.72
CA TYR A 92 -9.94 -3.34 8.44
C TYR A 92 -8.85 -4.38 8.12
N LEU A 93 -9.18 -5.67 8.15
CA LEU A 93 -8.22 -6.72 7.82
C LEU A 93 -7.67 -6.56 6.41
N THR A 94 -8.53 -6.25 5.45
CA THR A 94 -8.10 -5.97 4.07
C THR A 94 -7.16 -4.77 4.03
N ALA A 95 -7.47 -3.70 4.77
CA ALA A 95 -6.63 -2.51 4.83
C ALA A 95 -5.24 -2.82 5.42
N VAL A 96 -5.17 -3.63 6.47
CA VAL A 96 -3.90 -4.05 7.08
C VAL A 96 -3.07 -4.86 6.09
N ILE A 97 -3.69 -5.81 5.38
CA ILE A 97 -3.01 -6.62 4.37
C ILE A 97 -2.46 -5.73 3.26
N ASP A 98 -3.24 -4.78 2.77
CA ASP A 98 -2.82 -3.85 1.72
C ASP A 98 -1.64 -2.99 2.19
N TYR A 99 -1.67 -2.52 3.43
CA TYR A 99 -0.56 -1.76 4.01
C TYR A 99 0.70 -2.61 4.12
N LEU A 100 0.60 -3.86 4.60
CA LEU A 100 1.74 -4.75 4.71
C LEU A 100 2.34 -5.07 3.35
N LYS A 101 1.52 -5.25 2.33
CA LYS A 101 1.97 -5.45 0.94
C LYS A 101 2.71 -4.21 0.42
N ALA A 102 2.17 -3.03 0.68
CA ALA A 102 2.79 -1.77 0.26
C ALA A 102 4.13 -1.54 0.97
N ASP A 103 4.20 -1.81 2.26
CA ASP A 103 5.44 -1.73 3.04
C ASP A 103 6.50 -2.71 2.54
N LEU A 104 6.10 -3.94 2.24
CA LEU A 104 6.97 -4.96 1.69
C LEU A 104 7.51 -4.57 0.32
N GLU A 105 6.66 -4.04 -0.56
CA GLU A 105 7.06 -3.57 -1.88
C GLU A 105 8.09 -2.45 -1.79
N LEU A 106 7.90 -1.49 -0.91
CA LEU A 106 8.86 -0.41 -0.69
C LEU A 106 10.20 -0.96 -0.19
N LYS A 107 10.19 -1.91 0.73
CA LYS A 107 11.39 -2.56 1.24
C LYS A 107 12.14 -3.31 0.15
N LYS A 108 11.43 -4.00 -0.74
CA LYS A 108 12.03 -4.67 -1.91
C LYS A 108 12.73 -3.67 -2.82
N LEU A 109 12.06 -2.58 -3.15
CA LEU A 109 12.59 -1.56 -4.06
C LEU A 109 13.81 -0.84 -3.47
N THR A 110 13.88 -0.72 -2.16
CA THR A 110 15.01 -0.09 -1.46
C THR A 110 16.08 -1.07 -1.02
N GLY A 111 15.88 -2.38 -1.26
CA GLY A 111 16.84 -3.42 -0.92
C GLY A 111 16.93 -3.79 0.56
N ASN A 112 16.04 -3.26 1.40
CA ASN A 112 16.12 -3.47 2.85
C ASN A 112 15.83 -4.90 3.29
N ILE A 113 15.16 -5.69 2.45
CA ILE A 113 14.80 -7.08 2.78
C ILE A 113 16.01 -8.01 2.70
N SER A 114 16.88 -7.80 1.71
CA SER A 114 18.04 -8.67 1.46
C SER A 114 19.12 -8.57 2.53
N LEU A 115 19.07 -7.55 3.38
CA LEU A 115 20.06 -7.28 4.43
C LEU A 115 19.77 -8.02 5.74
N ASN A 116 18.59 -8.60 5.89
CA ASN A 116 18.13 -9.22 7.12
C ASN A 116 18.27 -10.75 7.13
N ASN A 117 18.91 -11.30 6.12
CA ASN A 117 19.15 -12.75 6.01
C ASN A 117 20.54 -13.15 6.46
#